data_4fc2770a445a2155c31f31665f1f6dec
#
_entry.id   4fc2770a445a2155c31f31665f1f6dec
#
_cell.length_a   1.000
_cell.length_b   1.000
_cell.length_c   1.000
_cell.angle_alpha   90.00
_cell.angle_beta   90.00
_cell.angle_gamma   90.00
#
_symmetry.space_group_name_H-M   'P 1'
#
loop_
_entity.id
_entity.type
_entity.pdbx_description
1 polymer ?
#
loop_
_entity_poly.entity_id
_entity_poly.type
_entity_poly.pdbx_seq_one_letter_code
_entity_poly.pdbx_strand_id
1 'polypeptide(L)'
;MEPCDGGSRPCASRCGAGTQRCVAGLWSACEPAARERPCADACGEGVERCGEAGWEACEVPATRVACTNDCGEGTASCEDGIVGVCEVPPGTVACTNDCGEGIASCADGVRGACLVPPTERVCSNRCGEGIQFCVDGAWGRCEGTPVLPPLLEARVRDFQEAHPDFEGVIGDDRGMVDALLGADGKPVYRGPTPTTNGRERFDEWYRDVPGVNRALELPLELASVGGGLFAFSDTAFFPIDDRLFGNEGYEHNFHFTLEAETFFVYEGGELFRFRGDDDVFVFINGRLAIDLGGVHAPQEATVELDAIAEEHGLVRGERYPLKLFFAERHTFGSSFTVETTLADPFRCADDL
;
A
#
# COMPACT_ATOMS: atom_id res chain seq x y z
N MET A 1 -69.29 35.93 30.50
CA MET A 1 -68.56 36.68 31.54
C MET A 1 -69.44 36.73 32.78
N GLU A 2 -68.91 36.38 33.96
CA GLU A 2 -69.65 36.40 35.23
C GLU A 2 -69.75 37.83 35.76
N PRO A 3 -70.92 38.25 36.32
CA PRO A 3 -71.08 39.57 36.91
C PRO A 3 -70.18 39.72 38.19
N CYS A 4 -69.83 40.97 38.50
CA CYS A 4 -69.01 41.31 39.69
C CYS A 4 -69.40 42.68 40.20
N ASP A 5 -69.22 42.85 41.55
CA ASP A 5 -69.58 44.07 42.29
C ASP A 5 -68.36 44.95 42.65
N GLY A 6 -67.26 44.81 41.93
CA GLY A 6 -65.99 45.51 42.16
C GLY A 6 -64.87 44.61 42.66
N GLY A 7 -63.64 45.14 42.81
CA GLY A 7 -62.47 44.44 43.34
C GLY A 7 -61.71 43.60 42.35
N SER A 8 -60.85 42.70 42.85
CA SER A 8 -60.06 41.77 42.07
C SER A 8 -60.08 40.37 42.68
N ARG A 9 -59.91 39.33 41.87
CA ARG A 9 -59.82 37.95 42.33
C ARG A 9 -58.67 37.18 41.70
N PRO A 10 -58.12 36.22 42.35
CA PRO A 10 -57.12 35.33 41.75
C PRO A 10 -57.76 34.48 40.62
N CYS A 11 -57.00 34.24 39.59
CA CYS A 11 -57.36 33.39 38.45
C CYS A 11 -56.18 32.56 37.95
N ALA A 12 -56.42 31.57 37.10
CA ALA A 12 -55.39 30.85 36.42
C ALA A 12 -55.41 31.21 34.93
N SER A 13 -54.30 31.74 34.42
CA SER A 13 -54.07 31.97 33.03
C SER A 13 -53.29 30.78 32.43
N ARG A 14 -53.10 30.74 31.16
CA ARG A 14 -52.26 29.76 30.48
C ARG A 14 -50.76 29.90 30.83
N CYS A 15 -50.37 31.04 31.39
CA CYS A 15 -49.03 31.31 31.90
C CYS A 15 -48.89 31.16 33.42
N GLY A 16 -49.89 30.62 34.08
CA GLY A 16 -49.90 30.43 35.53
C GLY A 16 -50.88 31.33 36.28
N ALA A 17 -50.62 31.54 37.57
CA ALA A 17 -51.47 32.37 38.42
C ALA A 17 -51.56 33.80 37.93
N GLY A 18 -52.74 34.40 38.06
CA GLY A 18 -53.00 35.76 37.62
C GLY A 18 -54.12 36.41 38.44
N THR A 19 -54.55 37.57 37.98
CA THR A 19 -55.60 38.36 38.63
C THR A 19 -56.64 38.85 37.59
N GLN A 20 -57.90 38.64 37.89
CA GLN A 20 -59.03 39.28 37.21
C GLN A 20 -59.50 40.52 37.96
N ARG A 21 -59.84 41.55 37.22
CA ARG A 21 -60.43 42.80 37.77
C ARG A 21 -61.87 42.95 37.35
N CYS A 22 -62.69 43.44 38.23
CA CYS A 22 -64.04 43.79 37.90
C CYS A 22 -64.05 45.14 37.14
N VAL A 23 -64.47 45.09 35.85
CA VAL A 23 -64.53 46.27 34.98
C VAL A 23 -65.95 46.35 34.40
N ALA A 24 -66.64 47.48 34.65
CA ALA A 24 -68.04 47.67 34.18
C ALA A 24 -69.01 46.56 34.55
N GLY A 25 -68.84 45.98 35.78
CA GLY A 25 -69.73 44.93 36.31
C GLY A 25 -69.44 43.50 35.77
N LEU A 26 -68.33 43.30 35.06
CA LEU A 26 -67.90 42.02 34.53
C LEU A 26 -66.42 41.74 34.85
N TRP A 27 -66.09 40.45 35.11
CA TRP A 27 -64.71 40.05 35.32
C TRP A 27 -63.93 40.12 34.00
N SER A 28 -62.79 40.79 34.03
CA SER A 28 -61.85 40.89 32.89
C SER A 28 -61.27 39.52 32.54
N ALA A 29 -60.56 39.43 31.42
CA ALA A 29 -59.67 38.30 31.20
C ALA A 29 -58.64 38.16 32.32
N CYS A 30 -58.17 36.95 32.59
CA CYS A 30 -57.13 36.71 33.60
C CYS A 30 -55.80 37.29 33.14
N GLU A 31 -55.31 38.30 33.85
CA GLU A 31 -53.98 38.88 33.60
C GLU A 31 -52.95 38.03 34.40
N PRO A 32 -51.94 37.43 33.74
CA PRO A 32 -50.92 36.67 34.44
C PRO A 32 -50.09 37.53 35.35
N ALA A 33 -49.63 36.98 36.48
CA ALA A 33 -48.80 37.69 37.45
C ALA A 33 -47.45 38.10 36.92
N ALA A 34 -46.91 37.31 35.98
CA ALA A 34 -45.73 37.62 35.23
C ALA A 34 -46.01 37.50 33.72
N ARG A 35 -45.60 38.46 32.96
CA ARG A 35 -45.70 38.48 31.49
C ARG A 35 -44.41 37.98 30.80
N GLU A 36 -43.33 37.93 31.57
CA GLU A 36 -42.01 37.48 31.14
C GLU A 36 -41.42 36.63 32.26
N ARG A 37 -40.62 35.65 31.89
CA ARG A 37 -39.80 34.86 32.81
C ARG A 37 -38.45 34.54 32.20
N PRO A 38 -37.38 34.40 32.99
CA PRO A 38 -36.10 34.00 32.52
C PRO A 38 -36.13 32.56 32.00
N CYS A 39 -35.40 32.30 30.91
CA CYS A 39 -35.17 31.02 30.33
C CYS A 39 -33.71 30.89 29.88
N ALA A 40 -33.29 29.71 29.47
CA ALA A 40 -31.98 29.51 28.87
C ALA A 40 -32.07 28.35 27.86
N ASP A 41 -31.30 28.49 26.81
CA ASP A 41 -31.09 27.45 25.81
C ASP A 41 -29.57 27.26 25.57
N ALA A 42 -29.20 26.56 24.49
CA ALA A 42 -27.80 26.32 24.16
C ALA A 42 -27.00 27.62 23.82
N CYS A 43 -27.70 28.73 23.51
CA CYS A 43 -27.10 30.04 23.20
C CYS A 43 -26.90 30.93 24.47
N GLY A 44 -27.51 30.60 25.58
CA GLY A 44 -27.39 31.36 26.84
C GLY A 44 -28.72 31.68 27.49
N GLU A 45 -28.72 32.78 28.25
CA GLU A 45 -29.91 33.27 28.98
C GLU A 45 -30.79 34.14 28.08
N GLY A 46 -32.07 33.95 28.17
CA GLY A 46 -33.08 34.66 27.41
C GLY A 46 -34.36 34.88 28.22
N VAL A 47 -35.43 35.25 27.51
CA VAL A 47 -36.73 35.55 28.12
C VAL A 47 -37.86 34.85 27.35
N GLU A 48 -38.70 34.13 28.04
CA GLU A 48 -39.99 33.67 27.53
C GLU A 48 -41.07 34.70 27.79
N ARG A 49 -41.94 34.97 26.79
CA ARG A 49 -43.10 35.88 26.94
C ARG A 49 -44.40 35.09 27.02
N CYS A 50 -45.33 35.61 27.82
CA CYS A 50 -46.64 35.04 27.92
C CYS A 50 -47.52 35.55 26.78
N GLY A 51 -47.80 34.69 25.79
CA GLY A 51 -48.71 34.94 24.67
C GLY A 51 -50.12 34.35 24.88
N GLU A 52 -50.96 34.43 23.89
CA GLU A 52 -52.33 33.95 23.96
C GLU A 52 -52.44 32.44 24.08
N ALA A 53 -51.44 31.68 23.60
CA ALA A 53 -51.37 30.24 23.69
C ALA A 53 -50.67 29.69 24.97
N GLY A 54 -50.04 30.55 25.76
CA GLY A 54 -49.20 30.22 26.90
C GLY A 54 -47.82 30.84 26.81
N TRP A 55 -46.83 30.26 27.50
CA TRP A 55 -45.45 30.69 27.37
C TRP A 55 -44.94 30.39 25.96
N GLU A 56 -44.37 31.43 25.30
CA GLU A 56 -43.74 31.31 24.00
C GLU A 56 -42.37 30.66 24.10
N ALA A 57 -41.68 30.37 23.00
CA ALA A 57 -40.33 29.84 23.00
C ALA A 57 -39.36 30.82 23.67
N CYS A 58 -38.29 30.29 24.27
CA CYS A 58 -37.22 31.10 24.84
C CYS A 58 -36.55 31.98 23.79
N GLU A 59 -36.69 33.31 23.90
CA GLU A 59 -36.00 34.26 23.04
C GLU A 59 -34.66 34.58 23.67
N VAL A 60 -33.59 33.95 23.12
CA VAL A 60 -32.20 34.27 23.46
C VAL A 60 -31.64 35.19 22.36
N PRO A 61 -31.04 36.35 22.68
CA PRO A 61 -30.43 37.19 21.67
C PRO A 61 -29.35 36.44 20.92
N ALA A 62 -29.31 36.59 19.58
CA ALA A 62 -28.25 36.03 18.76
C ALA A 62 -26.88 36.41 19.33
N THR A 63 -26.03 35.45 19.56
CA THR A 63 -24.75 35.66 20.24
C THR A 63 -23.67 34.74 19.60
N ARG A 64 -22.44 34.94 20.05
CA ARG A 64 -21.34 34.01 19.74
C ARG A 64 -20.96 33.29 21.02
N VAL A 65 -20.89 31.96 20.90
CA VAL A 65 -20.51 31.07 22.00
C VAL A 65 -19.10 30.52 21.75
N ALA A 66 -18.37 30.30 22.83
CA ALA A 66 -17.07 29.62 22.72
C ALA A 66 -17.25 28.16 22.24
N CYS A 67 -16.38 27.74 21.38
CA CYS A 67 -16.36 26.37 20.85
C CYS A 67 -14.92 25.88 20.65
N THR A 68 -14.76 24.60 20.45
CA THR A 68 -13.48 23.97 20.12
C THR A 68 -13.66 23.00 18.97
N ASN A 69 -12.66 22.92 18.11
CA ASN A 69 -12.56 21.90 17.08
C ASN A 69 -11.08 21.44 16.97
N ASP A 70 -10.74 20.66 15.96
CA ASP A 70 -9.39 20.13 15.75
C ASP A 70 -8.31 21.21 15.54
N CYS A 71 -8.73 22.44 15.25
CA CYS A 71 -7.88 23.63 15.11
C CYS A 71 -7.71 24.44 16.41
N GLY A 72 -8.41 24.11 17.45
CA GLY A 72 -8.34 24.78 18.75
C GLY A 72 -9.61 25.49 19.16
N GLU A 73 -9.45 26.54 19.98
CA GLU A 73 -10.55 27.33 20.51
C GLU A 73 -11.00 28.40 19.49
N GLY A 74 -12.30 28.58 19.37
CA GLY A 74 -12.93 29.49 18.44
C GLY A 74 -14.27 30.00 18.96
N THR A 75 -15.06 30.57 18.06
CA THR A 75 -16.43 31.02 18.37
C THR A 75 -17.39 30.54 17.29
N ALA A 76 -18.58 30.15 17.70
CA ALA A 76 -19.68 29.77 16.81
C ALA A 76 -20.82 30.79 16.93
N SER A 77 -21.52 31.08 15.86
CA SER A 77 -22.80 31.78 15.93
C SER A 77 -23.81 30.93 16.66
N CYS A 78 -24.64 31.54 17.46
CA CYS A 78 -25.74 30.86 18.14
C CYS A 78 -27.01 31.68 17.98
N GLU A 79 -28.05 31.07 17.41
CA GLU A 79 -29.33 31.70 17.12
C GLU A 79 -30.43 30.66 17.27
N ASP A 80 -31.53 31.02 17.91
CA ASP A 80 -32.69 30.17 18.18
C ASP A 80 -32.34 28.82 18.83
N GLY A 81 -31.36 28.82 19.74
CA GLY A 81 -30.89 27.59 20.41
C GLY A 81 -30.02 26.67 19.57
N ILE A 82 -29.66 27.11 18.37
CA ILE A 82 -28.80 26.32 17.45
C ILE A 82 -27.42 26.93 17.41
N VAL A 83 -26.43 26.13 17.80
CA VAL A 83 -25.01 26.47 17.69
C VAL A 83 -24.52 26.13 16.29
N GLY A 84 -24.02 27.15 15.59
CA GLY A 84 -23.45 27.02 14.23
C GLY A 84 -22.10 26.34 14.22
N VAL A 85 -21.44 26.39 13.06
CA VAL A 85 -20.08 25.84 12.89
C VAL A 85 -19.07 26.63 13.71
N CYS A 86 -18.14 25.93 14.37
CA CYS A 86 -17.06 26.54 15.14
C CYS A 86 -16.04 27.20 14.21
N GLU A 87 -16.00 28.53 14.26
CA GLU A 87 -15.05 29.34 13.50
C GLU A 87 -13.79 29.58 14.35
N VAL A 88 -12.68 28.94 13.93
CA VAL A 88 -11.36 29.19 14.50
C VAL A 88 -10.56 30.02 13.51
N PRO A 89 -9.86 31.07 13.95
CA PRO A 89 -9.03 31.86 13.06
C PRO A 89 -8.02 31.00 12.30
N PRO A 90 -7.77 31.26 11.00
CA PRO A 90 -6.73 30.53 10.27
C PRO A 90 -5.38 30.69 10.97
N GLY A 91 -4.62 29.61 11.05
CA GLY A 91 -3.36 29.60 11.78
C GLY A 91 -2.62 28.29 11.66
N THR A 92 -1.77 28.03 12.61
CA THR A 92 -1.04 26.76 12.74
C THR A 92 -1.21 26.20 14.14
N VAL A 93 -1.31 24.88 14.23
CA VAL A 93 -1.39 24.15 15.51
C VAL A 93 -0.23 23.17 15.62
N ALA A 94 0.24 22.95 16.83
CA ALA A 94 1.23 21.93 17.10
C ALA A 94 0.66 20.55 16.78
N CYS A 95 1.52 19.70 16.22
CA CYS A 95 1.18 18.31 15.89
C CYS A 95 2.37 17.40 16.11
N THR A 96 2.12 16.11 16.13
CA THR A 96 3.15 15.08 16.20
C THR A 96 2.84 13.99 15.18
N ASN A 97 3.89 13.43 14.59
CA ASN A 97 3.85 12.21 13.79
C ASN A 97 5.04 11.34 14.17
N ASP A 98 5.29 10.27 13.43
CA ASP A 98 6.39 9.34 13.74
C ASP A 98 7.77 9.98 13.70
N CYS A 99 7.93 11.09 12.97
CA CYS A 99 9.18 11.83 12.87
C CYS A 99 9.40 12.86 14.00
N GLY A 100 8.38 13.16 14.77
CA GLY A 100 8.49 14.10 15.89
C GLY A 100 7.42 15.19 15.91
N GLU A 101 7.78 16.31 16.53
CA GLU A 101 6.90 17.47 16.67
C GLU A 101 6.96 18.36 15.43
N GLY A 102 5.82 18.87 15.00
CA GLY A 102 5.67 19.71 13.84
C GLY A 102 4.51 20.67 13.96
N ILE A 103 4.13 21.28 12.85
CA ILE A 103 3.00 22.19 12.75
C ILE A 103 2.05 21.74 11.64
N ALA A 104 0.75 21.84 11.90
CA ALA A 104 -0.29 21.64 10.91
C ALA A 104 -0.98 22.98 10.62
N SER A 105 -1.28 23.26 9.36
CA SER A 105 -2.13 24.40 8.99
C SER A 105 -3.56 24.17 9.45
N CYS A 106 -4.22 25.25 9.82
CA CYS A 106 -5.64 25.26 10.13
C CYS A 106 -6.35 26.30 9.26
N ALA A 107 -7.32 25.87 8.47
CA ALA A 107 -8.16 26.74 7.67
C ALA A 107 -9.60 26.21 7.70
N ASP A 108 -10.56 27.14 7.88
CA ASP A 108 -11.99 26.82 7.89
C ASP A 108 -12.38 25.69 8.87
N GLY A 109 -11.68 25.60 10.01
CA GLY A 109 -11.90 24.58 11.02
C GLY A 109 -11.35 23.19 10.66
N VAL A 110 -10.65 23.06 9.54
CA VAL A 110 -10.03 21.82 9.08
C VAL A 110 -8.53 21.87 9.33
N ARG A 111 -8.02 20.83 10.01
CA ARG A 111 -6.59 20.65 10.26
C ARG A 111 -5.95 19.96 9.07
N GLY A 112 -4.89 20.55 8.52
CA GLY A 112 -4.07 19.99 7.47
C GLY A 112 -3.10 18.90 7.97
N ALA A 113 -2.28 18.37 7.06
CA ALA A 113 -1.24 17.41 7.39
C ALA A 113 -0.22 18.00 8.38
N CYS A 114 0.33 17.16 9.25
CA CYS A 114 1.39 17.52 10.19
C CYS A 114 2.72 17.66 9.44
N LEU A 115 3.21 18.88 9.28
CA LEU A 115 4.50 19.16 8.68
C LEU A 115 5.57 19.21 9.77
N VAL A 116 6.40 18.19 9.81
CA VAL A 116 7.61 18.17 10.62
C VAL A 116 8.76 18.71 9.76
N PRO A 117 9.64 19.59 10.26
CA PRO A 117 10.82 20.00 9.52
C PRO A 117 11.61 18.79 9.03
N PRO A 118 12.30 18.87 7.88
CA PRO A 118 13.16 17.80 7.43
C PRO A 118 14.12 17.41 8.56
N THR A 119 13.97 16.21 9.06
CA THR A 119 14.77 15.67 10.14
C THR A 119 15.46 14.40 9.65
N GLU A 120 16.65 14.21 10.13
CA GLU A 120 17.42 13.00 9.93
C GLU A 120 17.79 12.40 11.29
N ARG A 121 17.93 11.11 11.33
CA ARG A 121 18.46 10.42 12.51
C ARG A 121 19.44 9.33 12.10
N VAL A 122 20.42 9.08 12.95
CA VAL A 122 21.27 7.90 12.80
C VAL A 122 20.40 6.66 13.01
N CYS A 123 20.57 5.72 12.14
CA CYS A 123 19.96 4.41 12.20
C CYS A 123 21.03 3.33 12.09
N SER A 124 20.70 2.14 12.50
CA SER A 124 21.51 0.96 12.23
C SER A 124 20.62 -0.17 11.76
N ASN A 125 21.11 -0.91 10.80
CA ASN A 125 20.54 -2.18 10.40
C ASN A 125 21.61 -3.26 10.46
N ARG A 126 21.30 -4.47 10.00
CA ARG A 126 22.26 -5.58 9.96
C ARG A 126 23.54 -5.24 9.18
N CYS A 127 23.48 -4.31 8.22
CA CYS A 127 24.59 -3.95 7.33
C CYS A 127 25.43 -2.77 7.84
N GLY A 128 25.10 -2.18 8.99
CA GLY A 128 25.87 -1.08 9.60
C GLY A 128 25.02 0.14 9.97
N GLU A 129 25.71 1.24 10.20
CA GLU A 129 25.10 2.53 10.54
C GLU A 129 24.80 3.33 9.27
N GLY A 130 23.69 4.03 9.28
CA GLY A 130 23.26 4.90 8.20
C GLY A 130 22.42 6.06 8.73
N ILE A 131 21.74 6.76 7.84
CA ILE A 131 20.86 7.87 8.15
C ILE A 131 19.45 7.57 7.62
N GLN A 132 18.43 7.82 8.44
CA GLN A 132 17.04 7.83 8.02
C GLN A 132 16.56 9.26 7.88
N PHE A 133 15.81 9.52 6.84
CA PHE A 133 15.14 10.80 6.61
C PHE A 133 13.65 10.66 6.89
N CYS A 134 13.07 11.73 7.45
CA CYS A 134 11.63 11.82 7.60
C CYS A 134 11.00 12.26 6.28
N VAL A 135 10.12 11.43 5.72
CA VAL A 135 9.36 11.73 4.50
C VAL A 135 7.88 11.50 4.79
N ASP A 136 7.06 12.51 4.51
CA ASP A 136 5.60 12.46 4.70
C ASP A 136 5.14 11.98 6.09
N GLY A 137 5.92 12.33 7.11
CA GLY A 137 5.59 12.04 8.50
C GLY A 137 5.99 10.65 8.99
N ALA A 138 6.69 9.86 8.18
CA ALA A 138 7.25 8.56 8.53
C ALA A 138 8.75 8.52 8.30
N TRP A 139 9.46 7.69 9.08
CA TRP A 139 10.89 7.45 8.86
C TRP A 139 11.08 6.53 7.67
N GLY A 140 11.85 7.00 6.68
CA GLY A 140 12.29 6.20 5.54
C GLY A 140 13.24 5.07 5.94
N ARG A 141 13.74 4.34 4.94
CA ARG A 141 14.76 3.32 5.17
C ARG A 141 16.06 3.93 5.70
N CYS A 142 16.90 3.09 6.33
CA CYS A 142 18.24 3.47 6.75
C CYS A 142 19.16 3.61 5.52
N GLU A 143 19.46 4.84 5.10
CA GLU A 143 20.33 5.14 3.96
C GLU A 143 21.79 5.23 4.39
N GLY A 144 22.72 4.97 3.45
CA GLY A 144 24.18 5.00 3.73
C GLY A 144 24.77 3.66 4.13
N THR A 145 23.94 2.65 4.39
CA THR A 145 24.44 1.27 4.46
C THR A 145 24.72 0.79 3.03
N PRO A 146 25.85 0.10 2.78
CA PRO A 146 26.14 -0.43 1.46
C PRO A 146 25.03 -1.39 1.04
N VAL A 147 24.23 -1.00 0.05
CA VAL A 147 23.32 -1.93 -0.62
C VAL A 147 24.15 -2.77 -1.56
N LEU A 148 24.34 -4.03 -1.23
CA LEU A 148 25.02 -4.95 -2.14
C LEU A 148 24.14 -5.19 -3.39
N PRO A 149 24.77 -5.34 -4.56
CA PRO A 149 24.06 -5.77 -5.75
C PRO A 149 23.29 -7.06 -5.49
N PRO A 150 22.10 -7.26 -6.08
CA PRO A 150 21.39 -8.52 -5.96
C PRO A 150 22.25 -9.69 -6.40
N LEU A 151 22.18 -10.79 -5.67
CA LEU A 151 22.73 -12.07 -6.05
C LEU A 151 21.58 -13.00 -6.43
N LEU A 152 21.62 -13.54 -7.61
CA LEU A 152 20.77 -14.65 -7.97
C LEU A 152 21.49 -15.93 -7.54
N GLU A 153 21.05 -16.53 -6.45
CA GLU A 153 21.51 -17.85 -6.06
C GLU A 153 20.95 -18.85 -7.05
N ALA A 154 21.78 -19.29 -7.98
CA ALA A 154 21.34 -20.11 -9.10
C ALA A 154 21.87 -21.53 -9.00
N ARG A 155 21.05 -22.47 -9.46
CA ARG A 155 21.34 -23.89 -9.65
C ARG A 155 21.11 -24.23 -11.11
N VAL A 156 22.16 -24.69 -11.79
CA VAL A 156 22.11 -25.12 -13.18
C VAL A 156 22.03 -26.64 -13.23
N ARG A 157 21.17 -27.17 -14.10
CA ARG A 157 21.03 -28.59 -14.40
C ARG A 157 21.36 -28.85 -15.86
N ASP A 158 22.33 -29.68 -16.08
CA ASP A 158 22.78 -30.13 -17.40
C ASP A 158 22.00 -31.39 -17.80
N PHE A 159 21.54 -31.40 -19.04
CA PHE A 159 20.81 -32.52 -19.65
C PHE A 159 21.58 -33.05 -20.85
N GLN A 160 21.19 -34.20 -21.32
CA GLN A 160 21.67 -34.74 -22.58
C GLN A 160 20.68 -34.36 -23.71
N GLU A 161 21.17 -34.16 -24.92
CA GLU A 161 20.36 -33.91 -26.12
C GLU A 161 19.23 -34.98 -26.30
N ALA A 162 19.46 -36.19 -25.85
CA ALA A 162 18.48 -37.28 -25.93
C ALA A 162 17.24 -37.06 -25.02
N HIS A 163 17.23 -36.05 -24.14
CA HIS A 163 16.05 -35.76 -23.34
C HIS A 163 14.92 -35.25 -24.24
N PRO A 164 13.67 -35.77 -24.12
CA PRO A 164 12.60 -35.51 -25.08
C PRO A 164 12.19 -34.03 -25.28
N ASP A 165 12.43 -33.19 -24.30
CA ASP A 165 12.07 -31.76 -24.37
C ASP A 165 13.19 -30.87 -24.93
N PHE A 166 14.36 -31.45 -25.28
CA PHE A 166 15.47 -30.75 -25.91
C PHE A 166 15.55 -31.08 -27.40
N GLU A 167 16.09 -30.17 -28.21
CA GLU A 167 16.15 -30.27 -29.69
C GLU A 167 14.81 -30.58 -30.36
N GLY A 168 13.71 -30.15 -29.73
CA GLY A 168 12.35 -30.43 -30.16
C GLY A 168 11.75 -29.35 -31.07
N VAL A 169 10.48 -29.06 -30.85
CA VAL A 169 9.71 -28.09 -31.64
C VAL A 169 10.08 -26.66 -31.26
N ILE A 170 10.44 -25.86 -32.27
CA ILE A 170 10.69 -24.41 -32.13
C ILE A 170 9.36 -23.66 -32.21
N GLY A 171 9.10 -22.79 -31.24
CA GLY A 171 7.93 -21.91 -31.23
C GLY A 171 7.63 -21.34 -29.86
N ASP A 172 6.90 -20.24 -29.84
CA ASP A 172 6.35 -19.67 -28.59
C ASP A 172 5.38 -20.67 -27.95
N ASP A 173 5.47 -20.82 -26.64
CA ASP A 173 4.64 -21.79 -25.89
C ASP A 173 4.27 -21.25 -24.49
N ARG A 174 3.66 -20.06 -24.48
CA ARG A 174 3.21 -19.42 -23.24
C ARG A 174 2.03 -20.17 -22.64
N GLY A 175 1.94 -20.13 -21.30
CA GLY A 175 0.88 -20.80 -20.54
C GLY A 175 1.17 -22.26 -20.24
N MET A 176 2.43 -22.72 -20.40
CA MET A 176 2.82 -24.08 -20.00
C MET A 176 2.97 -24.29 -18.50
N VAL A 177 2.97 -23.20 -17.72
CA VAL A 177 3.05 -23.25 -16.26
C VAL A 177 1.82 -22.61 -15.60
N ASP A 178 1.49 -23.10 -14.39
CA ASP A 178 0.42 -22.50 -13.60
C ASP A 178 0.83 -21.13 -13.03
N ALA A 179 -0.19 -20.33 -12.67
CA ALA A 179 -0.01 -19.01 -12.07
C ALA A 179 0.67 -19.06 -10.68
N LEU A 180 0.72 -20.21 -10.02
CA LEU A 180 1.33 -20.38 -8.71
C LEU A 180 2.38 -21.48 -8.76
N LEU A 181 3.46 -21.29 -8.00
CA LEU A 181 4.44 -22.36 -7.75
C LEU A 181 3.79 -23.52 -6.98
N GLY A 182 4.31 -24.71 -7.22
CA GLY A 182 4.01 -25.89 -6.43
C GLY A 182 4.49 -25.79 -4.98
N ALA A 183 4.05 -26.72 -4.15
CA ALA A 183 4.44 -26.79 -2.74
C ALA A 183 5.96 -26.96 -2.52
N ASP A 184 6.66 -27.44 -3.53
CA ASP A 184 8.13 -27.58 -3.57
C ASP A 184 8.83 -26.33 -4.11
N GLY A 185 8.08 -25.27 -4.38
CA GLY A 185 8.61 -24.00 -4.91
C GLY A 185 9.05 -24.07 -6.37
N LYS A 186 8.57 -25.07 -7.15
CA LYS A 186 8.87 -25.23 -8.57
C LYS A 186 7.66 -24.90 -9.45
N PRO A 187 7.86 -24.54 -10.72
CA PRO A 187 6.77 -24.38 -11.68
C PRO A 187 5.94 -25.65 -11.80
N VAL A 188 4.63 -25.46 -11.92
CA VAL A 188 3.67 -26.56 -12.11
C VAL A 188 3.24 -26.59 -13.58
N TYR A 189 3.49 -27.72 -14.23
CA TYR A 189 3.13 -27.91 -15.63
C TYR A 189 1.62 -27.89 -15.87
N ARG A 190 1.18 -27.07 -16.83
CA ARG A 190 -0.23 -26.89 -17.19
C ARG A 190 -0.63 -27.51 -18.54
N GLY A 191 0.36 -28.03 -19.31
CA GLY A 191 0.13 -28.59 -20.65
C GLY A 191 -0.98 -29.65 -20.76
N PRO A 192 -1.13 -30.29 -21.94
CA PRO A 192 -0.08 -30.49 -22.94
C PRO A 192 0.18 -29.24 -23.79
N THR A 193 1.43 -29.04 -24.18
CA THR A 193 1.87 -27.91 -24.99
C THR A 193 2.74 -28.39 -26.15
N PRO A 194 2.84 -27.61 -27.28
CA PRO A 194 3.53 -28.07 -28.49
C PRO A 194 5.02 -28.35 -28.33
N THR A 195 5.70 -27.62 -27.41
CA THR A 195 7.17 -27.68 -27.28
C THR A 195 7.63 -28.61 -26.15
N THR A 196 6.70 -29.31 -25.47
CA THR A 196 7.02 -30.22 -24.35
C THR A 196 6.41 -31.60 -24.56
N ASN A 197 7.00 -32.60 -23.90
CA ASN A 197 6.56 -34.00 -23.95
C ASN A 197 5.81 -34.44 -22.70
N GLY A 198 5.16 -33.51 -22.00
CA GLY A 198 4.26 -33.76 -20.91
C GLY A 198 4.87 -33.53 -19.53
N ARG A 199 4.01 -33.64 -18.52
CA ARG A 199 4.33 -33.31 -17.13
C ARG A 199 5.57 -34.02 -16.59
N GLU A 200 5.70 -35.30 -16.85
CA GLU A 200 6.83 -36.08 -16.29
C GLU A 200 8.17 -35.54 -16.79
N ARG A 201 8.24 -35.09 -18.07
CA ARG A 201 9.46 -34.54 -18.66
C ARG A 201 9.71 -33.11 -18.18
N PHE A 202 8.67 -32.27 -18.14
CA PHE A 202 8.79 -30.92 -17.61
C PHE A 202 9.18 -30.91 -16.12
N ASP A 203 8.65 -31.83 -15.31
CA ASP A 203 8.99 -31.92 -13.88
C ASP A 203 10.48 -32.25 -13.64
N GLU A 204 11.20 -32.80 -14.62
CA GLU A 204 12.63 -33.06 -14.57
C GLU A 204 13.47 -31.77 -14.73
N TRP A 205 12.92 -30.70 -15.33
CA TRP A 205 13.68 -29.50 -15.66
C TRP A 205 14.29 -28.82 -14.43
N TYR A 206 13.54 -28.73 -13.37
CA TYR A 206 13.94 -27.97 -12.17
C TYR A 206 14.06 -28.85 -10.91
N ARG A 207 14.22 -30.15 -11.11
CA ARG A 207 14.44 -31.13 -10.03
C ARG A 207 15.65 -32.00 -10.34
N ASP A 208 16.40 -32.37 -9.30
CA ASP A 208 17.53 -33.28 -9.46
C ASP A 208 17.02 -34.70 -9.65
N VAL A 209 17.24 -35.27 -10.84
CA VAL A 209 16.78 -36.59 -11.19
C VAL A 209 17.97 -37.48 -11.58
N PRO A 210 18.36 -38.43 -10.71
CA PRO A 210 19.50 -39.33 -10.99
C PRO A 210 19.37 -40.05 -12.34
N GLY A 211 20.38 -39.90 -13.19
CA GLY A 211 20.42 -40.53 -14.51
C GLY A 211 19.75 -39.70 -15.60
N VAL A 212 19.06 -38.60 -15.29
CA VAL A 212 18.46 -37.68 -16.24
C VAL A 212 19.28 -36.40 -16.32
N ASN A 213 19.58 -35.77 -15.18
CA ASN A 213 20.35 -34.53 -15.16
C ASN A 213 21.49 -34.59 -14.14
N ARG A 214 22.40 -33.62 -14.24
CA ARG A 214 23.47 -33.34 -13.29
C ARG A 214 23.43 -31.85 -12.95
N ALA A 215 23.67 -31.48 -11.70
CA ALA A 215 23.52 -30.12 -11.25
C ALA A 215 24.77 -29.55 -10.59
N LEU A 216 24.89 -28.24 -10.66
CA LEU A 216 25.87 -27.46 -9.89
C LEU A 216 25.27 -26.11 -9.46
N GLU A 217 25.84 -25.51 -8.41
CA GLU A 217 25.53 -24.14 -8.00
C GLU A 217 26.30 -23.13 -8.83
N LEU A 218 25.63 -22.07 -9.25
CA LEU A 218 26.19 -21.01 -10.08
C LEU A 218 25.59 -19.66 -9.65
N PRO A 219 26.16 -18.98 -8.66
CA PRO A 219 25.68 -17.66 -8.29
C PRO A 219 25.93 -16.64 -9.41
N LEU A 220 24.90 -15.86 -9.75
CA LEU A 220 24.98 -14.77 -10.73
C LEU A 220 24.93 -13.43 -9.99
N GLU A 221 26.03 -12.69 -10.00
CA GLU A 221 26.12 -11.38 -9.39
C GLU A 221 25.69 -10.29 -10.38
N LEU A 222 24.71 -9.48 -10.00
CA LEU A 222 24.32 -8.32 -10.77
C LEU A 222 25.27 -7.15 -10.46
N ALA A 223 25.73 -6.44 -11.47
CA ALA A 223 26.54 -5.24 -11.31
C ALA A 223 25.65 -3.99 -11.22
N SER A 224 26.06 -3.00 -10.40
CA SER A 224 25.40 -1.70 -10.43
C SER A 224 25.74 -0.95 -11.71
N VAL A 225 24.73 -0.52 -12.45
CA VAL A 225 24.86 0.27 -13.68
C VAL A 225 24.48 1.75 -13.49
N GLY A 226 24.21 2.15 -12.25
CA GLY A 226 23.86 3.51 -11.86
C GLY A 226 22.35 3.74 -11.74
N GLY A 227 21.97 4.83 -11.04
CA GLY A 227 20.56 5.20 -10.88
C GLY A 227 19.72 4.19 -10.06
N GLY A 228 20.34 3.34 -9.24
CA GLY A 228 19.64 2.28 -8.51
C GLY A 228 19.35 1.03 -9.36
N LEU A 229 19.84 0.98 -10.59
CA LEU A 229 19.67 -0.16 -11.49
C LEU A 229 20.85 -1.12 -11.35
N PHE A 230 20.55 -2.41 -11.32
CA PHE A 230 21.49 -3.52 -11.33
C PHE A 230 21.26 -4.37 -12.57
N ALA A 231 22.32 -4.91 -13.13
CA ALA A 231 22.22 -5.75 -14.32
C ALA A 231 23.23 -6.91 -14.32
N PHE A 232 22.80 -8.02 -14.88
CA PHE A 232 23.63 -9.10 -15.39
C PHE A 232 23.28 -9.29 -16.86
N SER A 233 24.26 -9.32 -17.74
CA SER A 233 24.03 -9.52 -19.19
C SER A 233 25.11 -10.36 -19.80
N ASP A 234 24.70 -11.45 -20.42
CA ASP A 234 25.53 -12.32 -21.22
C ASP A 234 24.75 -12.71 -22.49
N THR A 235 25.31 -12.38 -23.65
CA THR A 235 24.73 -12.66 -24.98
C THR A 235 25.24 -13.96 -25.59
N ALA A 236 26.09 -14.67 -24.88
CA ALA A 236 26.60 -16.00 -25.20
C ALA A 236 26.64 -16.81 -23.90
N PHE A 237 25.46 -16.99 -23.28
CA PHE A 237 25.31 -17.56 -21.94
C PHE A 237 25.40 -19.08 -21.97
N PHE A 238 26.63 -19.58 -21.87
CA PHE A 238 26.94 -21.01 -21.80
C PHE A 238 27.71 -21.35 -20.51
N PRO A 239 27.09 -21.24 -19.35
CA PRO A 239 27.78 -21.24 -18.06
C PRO A 239 28.35 -22.59 -17.64
N ILE A 240 28.00 -23.66 -18.35
CA ILE A 240 28.42 -25.04 -18.04
C ILE A 240 29.19 -25.71 -19.19
N ASP A 241 29.74 -24.93 -20.12
CA ASP A 241 30.61 -25.47 -21.16
C ASP A 241 31.70 -26.38 -20.57
N ASP A 242 31.92 -27.50 -21.22
CA ASP A 242 32.89 -28.55 -20.85
C ASP A 242 32.71 -29.14 -19.43
N ARG A 243 31.56 -28.92 -18.81
CA ARG A 243 31.23 -29.40 -17.44
C ARG A 243 30.14 -30.46 -17.48
N LEU A 244 29.99 -31.22 -16.39
CA LEU A 244 28.92 -32.19 -16.11
C LEU A 244 28.79 -33.29 -17.18
N PHE A 245 27.88 -33.23 -18.15
CA PHE A 245 27.80 -34.12 -19.31
C PHE A 245 28.68 -33.62 -20.48
N GLY A 246 29.12 -32.34 -20.44
CA GLY A 246 29.90 -31.69 -21.48
C GLY A 246 29.04 -31.21 -22.64
N ASN A 247 29.70 -30.77 -23.69
CA ASN A 247 29.03 -30.13 -24.85
C ASN A 247 28.44 -31.12 -25.87
N GLU A 248 28.51 -32.40 -25.63
CA GLU A 248 27.96 -33.47 -26.48
C GLU A 248 28.40 -33.44 -27.97
N GLY A 249 29.52 -32.78 -28.25
CA GLY A 249 30.09 -32.61 -29.61
C GLY A 249 29.73 -31.27 -30.26
N TYR A 250 28.98 -30.45 -29.60
CA TYR A 250 28.72 -29.05 -30.01
C TYR A 250 29.82 -28.09 -29.55
N GLU A 251 29.78 -26.86 -30.05
CA GLU A 251 30.70 -25.79 -29.65
C GLU A 251 30.44 -25.38 -28.19
N HIS A 252 29.18 -25.38 -27.79
CA HIS A 252 28.71 -25.04 -26.44
C HIS A 252 27.80 -26.12 -25.88
N ASN A 253 27.53 -26.06 -24.58
CA ASN A 253 26.48 -26.84 -23.93
C ASN A 253 25.15 -26.06 -24.07
N PHE A 254 24.23 -26.60 -24.90
CA PHE A 254 22.91 -26.01 -25.22
C PHE A 254 21.75 -26.68 -24.46
N HIS A 255 22.02 -27.63 -23.58
CA HIS A 255 20.98 -28.46 -23.00
C HIS A 255 20.97 -28.31 -21.49
N PHE A 256 20.53 -27.16 -20.98
CA PHE A 256 20.51 -26.92 -19.54
C PHE A 256 19.31 -26.11 -19.09
N THR A 257 18.99 -26.27 -17.81
CA THR A 257 18.03 -25.41 -17.11
C THR A 257 18.72 -24.69 -15.97
N LEU A 258 18.19 -23.53 -15.62
CA LEU A 258 18.65 -22.75 -14.49
C LEU A 258 17.45 -22.35 -13.64
N GLU A 259 17.54 -22.57 -12.35
CA GLU A 259 16.66 -21.93 -11.38
C GLU A 259 17.47 -20.97 -10.53
N ALA A 260 16.94 -19.79 -10.27
CA ALA A 260 17.59 -18.78 -9.44
C ALA A 260 16.61 -18.18 -8.46
N GLU A 261 17.10 -17.85 -7.28
CA GLU A 261 16.33 -17.19 -6.25
C GLU A 261 17.08 -15.97 -5.72
N THR A 262 16.31 -14.92 -5.47
CA THR A 262 16.77 -13.76 -4.71
C THR A 262 15.62 -13.22 -3.86
N PHE A 263 15.95 -12.31 -2.96
CA PHE A 263 14.96 -11.61 -2.13
C PHE A 263 15.06 -10.12 -2.35
N PHE A 264 13.97 -9.42 -2.12
CA PHE A 264 13.91 -7.96 -2.18
C PHE A 264 12.92 -7.42 -1.16
N VAL A 265 13.08 -6.17 -0.78
CA VAL A 265 12.04 -5.42 -0.04
C VAL A 265 11.26 -4.59 -1.05
N TYR A 266 9.94 -4.70 -1.03
CA TYR A 266 9.07 -3.90 -1.89
C TYR A 266 8.85 -2.52 -1.27
N GLU A 267 9.36 -1.46 -1.91
CA GLU A 267 9.21 -0.06 -1.48
C GLU A 267 8.30 0.74 -2.39
N GLY A 268 7.97 0.20 -3.56
CA GLY A 268 7.20 0.83 -4.63
C GLY A 268 8.08 1.53 -5.66
N GLY A 269 7.71 1.34 -6.93
CA GLY A 269 8.45 1.84 -8.08
C GLY A 269 9.56 0.91 -8.59
N GLU A 270 9.67 -0.30 -8.03
CA GLU A 270 10.65 -1.28 -8.51
C GLU A 270 10.22 -1.87 -9.85
N LEU A 271 11.24 -2.24 -10.63
CA LEU A 271 11.08 -2.96 -11.87
C LEU A 271 11.98 -4.20 -11.93
N PHE A 272 11.52 -5.18 -12.69
CA PHE A 272 12.30 -6.34 -13.10
C PHE A 272 12.12 -6.54 -14.59
N ARG A 273 13.22 -6.64 -15.34
CA ARG A 273 13.24 -6.91 -16.77
C ARG A 273 14.09 -8.15 -17.03
N PHE A 274 13.58 -9.01 -17.88
CA PHE A 274 14.34 -10.11 -18.44
C PHE A 274 14.37 -10.00 -19.97
N ARG A 275 15.50 -10.34 -20.56
CA ARG A 275 15.65 -10.55 -22.00
C ARG A 275 16.55 -11.76 -22.24
N GLY A 276 16.08 -12.70 -23.04
CA GLY A 276 16.83 -13.92 -23.39
C GLY A 276 16.03 -14.91 -24.20
N ASP A 277 16.61 -16.08 -24.39
CA ASP A 277 16.14 -17.27 -25.06
C ASP A 277 16.63 -18.52 -24.31
N ASP A 278 15.95 -19.70 -24.17
CA ASP A 278 14.61 -19.97 -24.69
C ASP A 278 13.51 -19.65 -23.63
N ASP A 279 13.11 -20.64 -22.78
CA ASP A 279 12.04 -20.47 -21.82
C ASP A 279 12.45 -19.66 -20.60
N VAL A 280 11.56 -18.74 -20.18
CA VAL A 280 11.72 -18.01 -18.93
C VAL A 280 10.40 -17.89 -18.18
N PHE A 281 10.41 -18.26 -16.90
CA PHE A 281 9.32 -18.05 -15.97
C PHE A 281 9.84 -17.29 -14.74
N VAL A 282 9.24 -16.14 -14.43
CA VAL A 282 9.58 -15.40 -13.22
C VAL A 282 8.38 -15.37 -12.29
N PHE A 283 8.61 -15.75 -11.04
CA PHE A 283 7.61 -15.74 -9.98
C PHE A 283 8.02 -14.74 -8.90
N ILE A 284 7.11 -13.87 -8.54
CA ILE A 284 7.26 -12.92 -7.44
C ILE A 284 6.26 -13.30 -6.36
N ASN A 285 6.72 -13.49 -5.14
CA ASN A 285 5.92 -13.99 -4.01
C ASN A 285 5.13 -15.27 -4.35
N GLY A 286 5.77 -16.18 -5.13
CA GLY A 286 5.19 -17.45 -5.54
C GLY A 286 4.15 -17.38 -6.66
N ARG A 287 3.90 -16.21 -7.23
CA ARG A 287 2.95 -16.00 -8.34
C ARG A 287 3.69 -15.59 -9.62
N LEU A 288 3.24 -16.13 -10.74
CA LEU A 288 3.82 -15.89 -12.07
C LEU A 288 3.70 -14.41 -12.46
N ALA A 289 4.83 -13.79 -12.76
CA ALA A 289 4.94 -12.40 -13.18
C ALA A 289 5.41 -12.28 -14.65
N ILE A 290 6.27 -13.20 -15.10
CA ILE A 290 6.73 -13.29 -16.50
C ILE A 290 6.57 -14.71 -16.99
N ASP A 291 6.02 -14.85 -18.21
CA ASP A 291 5.93 -16.10 -18.97
C ASP A 291 6.44 -15.84 -20.40
N LEU A 292 7.63 -16.33 -20.68
CA LEU A 292 8.26 -16.38 -21.99
C LEU A 292 8.59 -17.85 -22.29
N GLY A 293 7.57 -18.72 -22.24
CA GLY A 293 7.75 -20.13 -22.52
C GLY A 293 7.87 -20.41 -24.01
N GLY A 294 8.68 -21.40 -24.33
CA GLY A 294 8.93 -21.91 -25.69
C GLY A 294 10.37 -21.78 -26.14
N VAL A 295 10.67 -22.42 -27.25
CA VAL A 295 11.97 -22.35 -27.94
C VAL A 295 11.91 -21.24 -28.96
N HIS A 296 12.57 -20.12 -28.73
CA HIS A 296 12.41 -18.91 -29.56
C HIS A 296 13.67 -18.02 -29.54
N ALA A 297 13.78 -17.11 -30.54
CA ALA A 297 14.79 -16.06 -30.50
C ALA A 297 14.59 -15.14 -29.29
N PRO A 298 15.63 -14.39 -28.84
CA PRO A 298 15.56 -13.58 -27.64
C PRO A 298 14.31 -12.71 -27.53
N GLN A 299 13.54 -12.92 -26.48
CA GLN A 299 12.35 -12.15 -26.13
C GLN A 299 12.60 -11.32 -24.85
N GLU A 300 11.81 -10.27 -24.68
CA GLU A 300 11.91 -9.37 -23.52
C GLU A 300 10.57 -9.23 -22.82
N ALA A 301 10.59 -9.19 -21.50
CA ALA A 301 9.45 -8.81 -20.68
C ALA A 301 9.91 -7.94 -19.51
N THR A 302 9.06 -6.98 -19.15
CA THR A 302 9.28 -6.08 -18.02
C THR A 302 8.08 -6.13 -17.10
N VAL A 303 8.33 -6.17 -15.81
CA VAL A 303 7.33 -6.07 -14.74
C VAL A 303 7.63 -4.84 -13.90
N GLU A 304 6.66 -3.95 -13.81
CA GLU A 304 6.61 -2.86 -12.81
C GLU A 304 5.87 -3.40 -11.59
N LEU A 305 6.52 -3.46 -10.44
CA LEU A 305 5.95 -4.13 -9.27
C LEU A 305 4.68 -3.47 -8.76
N ASP A 306 4.57 -2.15 -8.88
CA ASP A 306 3.36 -1.42 -8.48
C ASP A 306 2.12 -1.87 -9.27
N ALA A 307 2.29 -2.28 -10.52
CA ALA A 307 1.19 -2.73 -11.37
C ALA A 307 0.63 -4.11 -10.95
N ILE A 308 1.45 -4.92 -10.30
CA ILE A 308 1.08 -6.29 -9.88
C ILE A 308 0.96 -6.45 -8.36
N ALA A 309 1.22 -5.39 -7.59
CA ALA A 309 1.36 -5.45 -6.13
C ALA A 309 0.12 -6.06 -5.45
N GLU A 310 -1.08 -5.63 -5.82
CA GLU A 310 -2.32 -6.15 -5.24
C GLU A 310 -2.51 -7.65 -5.54
N GLU A 311 -2.33 -8.05 -6.79
CA GLU A 311 -2.49 -9.45 -7.21
C GLU A 311 -1.46 -10.38 -6.56
N HIS A 312 -0.23 -9.90 -6.38
CA HIS A 312 0.89 -10.65 -5.79
C HIS A 312 0.96 -10.51 -4.26
N GLY A 313 0.07 -9.73 -3.65
CA GLY A 313 0.01 -9.52 -2.21
C GLY A 313 1.25 -8.79 -1.66
N LEU A 314 1.81 -7.85 -2.44
CA LEU A 314 2.98 -7.08 -2.02
C LEU A 314 2.55 -5.90 -1.14
N VAL A 315 3.18 -5.78 0.01
CA VAL A 315 2.99 -4.69 0.98
C VAL A 315 4.32 -3.95 1.12
N ARG A 316 4.28 -2.63 1.07
CA ARG A 316 5.50 -1.79 1.19
C ARG A 316 6.23 -2.05 2.50
N GLY A 317 7.54 -2.13 2.44
CA GLY A 317 8.42 -2.42 3.56
C GLY A 317 8.59 -3.92 3.86
N GLU A 318 7.83 -4.80 3.23
CA GLU A 318 7.92 -6.25 3.44
C GLU A 318 8.87 -6.91 2.44
N ARG A 319 9.50 -8.01 2.86
CA ARG A 319 10.49 -8.75 2.09
C ARG A 319 9.85 -9.94 1.36
N TYR A 320 10.13 -10.07 0.06
CA TYR A 320 9.55 -11.09 -0.80
C TYR A 320 10.60 -11.85 -1.60
N PRO A 321 10.36 -13.14 -1.91
CA PRO A 321 11.19 -13.90 -2.85
C PRO A 321 10.85 -13.56 -4.29
N LEU A 322 11.87 -13.52 -5.14
CA LEU A 322 11.79 -13.63 -6.58
C LEU A 322 12.46 -14.94 -6.98
N LYS A 323 11.77 -15.76 -7.77
CA LYS A 323 12.31 -16.96 -8.39
C LYS A 323 12.26 -16.86 -9.90
N LEU A 324 13.38 -17.17 -10.53
CA LEU A 324 13.54 -17.21 -11.97
C LEU A 324 13.84 -18.64 -12.39
N PHE A 325 13.16 -19.10 -13.42
CA PHE A 325 13.36 -20.40 -14.05
C PHE A 325 13.65 -20.17 -15.53
N PHE A 326 14.74 -20.73 -16.01
CA PHE A 326 15.24 -20.57 -17.37
C PHE A 326 15.54 -21.94 -17.93
N ALA A 327 15.32 -22.15 -19.23
CA ALA A 327 15.76 -23.33 -19.93
C ALA A 327 16.36 -22.93 -21.29
N GLU A 328 17.56 -23.46 -21.59
CA GLU A 328 18.17 -23.48 -22.90
C GLU A 328 17.95 -24.87 -23.46
N ARG A 329 17.25 -24.96 -24.59
CA ARG A 329 16.79 -26.26 -25.10
C ARG A 329 17.16 -26.53 -26.55
N HIS A 330 17.81 -25.58 -27.23
CA HIS A 330 18.09 -25.74 -28.67
C HIS A 330 19.43 -25.12 -29.08
N THR A 331 20.14 -25.74 -30.04
CA THR A 331 21.50 -25.43 -30.47
C THR A 331 21.63 -24.18 -31.34
N PHE A 332 21.01 -23.05 -30.99
CA PHE A 332 21.08 -21.81 -31.79
C PHE A 332 21.57 -20.56 -31.06
N GLY A 333 22.15 -20.67 -29.95
CA GLY A 333 22.61 -19.56 -29.15
C GLY A 333 21.88 -19.57 -27.81
N SER A 334 22.42 -18.83 -26.88
CA SER A 334 21.84 -18.66 -25.55
C SER A 334 22.12 -17.25 -25.08
N SER A 335 21.12 -16.53 -24.61
CA SER A 335 21.29 -15.21 -24.04
C SER A 335 20.51 -15.05 -22.74
N PHE A 336 21.12 -14.36 -21.79
CA PHE A 336 20.53 -14.16 -20.46
C PHE A 336 20.86 -12.75 -19.99
N THR A 337 19.85 -11.90 -19.92
CA THR A 337 19.98 -10.54 -19.40
C THR A 337 18.89 -10.27 -18.37
N VAL A 338 19.31 -9.86 -17.18
CA VAL A 338 18.45 -9.35 -16.11
C VAL A 338 18.83 -7.90 -15.82
N GLU A 339 17.83 -7.04 -15.76
CA GLU A 339 17.94 -5.67 -15.27
C GLU A 339 16.86 -5.43 -14.20
N THR A 340 17.26 -4.85 -13.07
CA THR A 340 16.31 -4.66 -11.97
C THR A 340 16.70 -3.53 -11.03
N THR A 341 15.71 -2.90 -10.43
CA THR A 341 15.89 -2.01 -9.29
C THR A 341 15.59 -2.68 -7.95
N LEU A 342 15.31 -3.98 -7.96
CA LEU A 342 15.11 -4.76 -6.74
C LEU A 342 16.37 -4.75 -5.88
N ALA A 343 16.19 -4.58 -4.59
CA ALA A 343 17.29 -4.60 -3.63
C ALA A 343 16.87 -5.34 -2.35
N ASP A 344 17.78 -6.09 -1.77
CA ASP A 344 17.63 -6.69 -0.46
C ASP A 344 18.54 -5.97 0.55
N PRO A 345 18.01 -5.01 1.32
CA PRO A 345 18.80 -4.28 2.31
C PRO A 345 19.25 -5.14 3.49
N PHE A 346 18.80 -6.40 3.56
CA PHE A 346 19.25 -7.37 4.57
C PHE A 346 20.46 -8.17 4.10
N ARG A 347 20.88 -8.03 2.84
CA ARG A 347 22.11 -8.63 2.32
C ARG A 347 23.31 -7.73 2.57
N CYS A 348 24.19 -8.13 3.45
CA CYS A 348 25.38 -7.37 3.86
C CYS A 348 26.67 -7.96 3.26
N ALA A 349 27.73 -7.15 3.23
CA ALA A 349 29.06 -7.57 2.75
C ALA A 349 29.64 -8.76 3.52
N ASP A 350 29.20 -8.99 4.75
CA ASP A 350 29.65 -10.10 5.60
C ASP A 350 28.94 -11.44 5.30
N ASP A 351 27.99 -11.45 4.36
CA ASP A 351 27.27 -12.65 3.92
C ASP A 351 27.94 -13.33 2.68
N LEU A 352 29.17 -12.85 2.29
CA LEU A 352 29.96 -13.37 1.16
C LEU A 352 31.03 -14.38 1.60
#